data_2adf901d7b6e9d462a561330acf8782f
#
_entry.id   2adf901d7b6e9d462a561330acf8782f
#
_cell.length_a   1.000
_cell.length_b   1.000
_cell.length_c   1.000
_cell.angle_alpha   90.00
_cell.angle_beta   90.00
_cell.angle_gamma   90.00
#
_symmetry.space_group_name_H-M   'P 1'
#
loop_
_entity.id
_entity.type
_entity.pdbx_description
1 polymer ?
#
loop_
_entity_poly.entity_id
_entity_poly.type
_entity_poly.pdbx_seq_one_letter_code
_entity_poly.pdbx_strand_id
1 'polypeptide(L)'
;KCLWKNRKMKNFKLILLVFLTLACSSDSGDDGYGSNNNNYNNNNNNNNQSSTTGYNISVTSAGMSDYKLSGKDRDGNVSGNDPSVKFKVGDQVTFMVNASGHPFYLKTKASLGTGDQISGVTNQGTVNGNVTWKPSSAGTFYYVCSKHTNMFGTITIVN
;
A
#
# COMPACT_ATOMS: atom_id res chain seq x y z
N LYS A 1 44.20 12.62 24.97
CA LYS A 1 43.92 13.89 24.26
C LYS A 1 42.99 13.53 23.08
N CYS A 2 41.71 13.65 23.27
CA CYS A 2 40.71 13.51 22.19
C CYS A 2 40.40 14.89 21.63
N LEU A 3 40.69 15.06 20.35
CA LEU A 3 40.36 16.26 19.57
C LEU A 3 38.96 16.07 18.97
N TRP A 4 38.00 16.82 19.47
CA TRP A 4 36.65 16.91 18.96
C TRP A 4 36.59 17.97 17.85
N LYS A 5 36.34 17.54 16.61
CA LYS A 5 36.34 18.44 15.45
C LYS A 5 34.88 18.92 15.20
N ASN A 6 34.62 20.16 15.61
CA ASN A 6 33.37 20.89 15.32
C ASN A 6 33.20 21.06 13.81
N ARG A 7 32.10 20.53 13.26
CA ARG A 7 31.66 20.81 11.89
C ARG A 7 30.53 21.84 11.90
N LYS A 8 30.83 23.05 11.45
CA LYS A 8 29.89 24.17 11.31
C LYS A 8 28.77 23.84 10.35
N MET A 9 27.54 24.00 10.80
CA MET A 9 26.35 24.00 9.96
C MET A 9 26.26 25.28 9.16
N LYS A 10 26.23 25.17 7.83
CA LYS A 10 26.01 26.29 6.91
C LYS A 10 24.50 26.46 6.66
N ASN A 11 24.08 27.68 6.83
CA ASN A 11 22.81 28.35 6.60
C ASN A 11 21.87 27.71 5.57
N PHE A 12 20.70 27.31 6.03
CA PHE A 12 19.53 27.00 5.18
C PHE A 12 18.75 28.29 4.92
N LYS A 13 18.81 28.80 3.70
CA LYS A 13 18.01 29.95 3.25
C LYS A 13 16.54 29.54 3.11
N LEU A 14 15.71 30.14 3.93
CA LEU A 14 14.26 30.10 3.86
C LEU A 14 13.78 30.82 2.57
N ILE A 15 13.26 30.09 1.60
CA ILE A 15 12.58 30.65 0.43
C ILE A 15 11.09 30.69 0.72
N LEU A 16 10.60 31.91 0.96
CA LEU A 16 9.19 32.21 1.11
C LEU A 16 8.56 32.28 -0.29
N LEU A 17 7.75 31.28 -0.67
CA LEU A 17 6.94 31.33 -1.90
C LEU A 17 5.58 31.95 -1.57
N VAL A 18 5.36 33.14 -2.08
CA VAL A 18 4.09 33.87 -2.05
C VAL A 18 3.20 33.27 -3.15
N PHE A 19 2.09 32.62 -2.79
CA PHE A 19 1.05 32.24 -3.74
C PHE A 19 0.07 33.40 -3.93
N LEU A 20 0.09 33.94 -5.13
CA LEU A 20 -0.86 34.94 -5.60
C LEU A 20 -2.14 34.21 -6.03
N THR A 21 -3.24 34.43 -5.30
CA THR A 21 -4.57 33.96 -5.65
C THR A 21 -5.18 34.87 -6.73
N LEU A 22 -5.47 34.30 -7.89
CA LEU A 22 -6.34 34.94 -8.86
C LEU A 22 -7.75 34.36 -8.74
N ALA A 23 -8.65 35.12 -8.18
CA ALA A 23 -10.08 34.88 -8.26
C ALA A 23 -10.59 35.41 -9.61
N CYS A 24 -11.35 34.59 -10.32
CA CYS A 24 -12.20 35.08 -11.39
C CYS A 24 -13.63 34.64 -11.12
N SER A 25 -14.49 35.63 -11.05
CA SER A 25 -15.90 35.61 -10.69
C SER A 25 -16.76 35.62 -11.94
N SER A 26 -17.91 34.92 -11.82
CA SER A 26 -19.20 35.16 -12.48
C SER A 26 -19.33 35.11 -14.02
N ASP A 27 -20.33 34.44 -14.54
CA ASP A 27 -21.57 35.11 -14.87
C ASP A 27 -22.74 34.15 -15.09
N SER A 28 -23.91 34.68 -14.83
CA SER A 28 -25.25 34.08 -14.85
C SER A 28 -25.83 34.05 -16.26
N GLY A 29 -26.84 33.20 -16.48
CA GLY A 29 -27.81 33.28 -17.58
C GLY A 29 -28.37 31.89 -17.86
N ASP A 30 -29.45 31.57 -17.42
CA ASP A 30 -30.87 31.79 -17.64
C ASP A 30 -31.45 30.94 -18.79
N ASP A 31 -32.53 30.24 -18.43
CA ASP A 31 -33.67 29.78 -19.21
C ASP A 31 -33.54 28.76 -20.35
N GLY A 32 -34.33 27.69 -20.21
CA GLY A 32 -34.75 26.90 -21.37
C GLY A 32 -35.36 25.54 -21.08
N TYR A 33 -36.62 25.52 -20.73
CA TYR A 33 -37.64 24.48 -20.90
C TYR A 33 -37.37 23.52 -22.05
N GLY A 34 -37.50 22.20 -21.83
CA GLY A 34 -37.56 21.24 -22.93
C GLY A 34 -37.63 19.79 -22.47
N SER A 35 -38.82 19.32 -22.33
CA SER A 35 -39.25 17.92 -22.15
C SER A 35 -38.73 16.99 -23.27
N ASN A 36 -38.61 15.74 -22.90
CA ASN A 36 -38.81 14.51 -23.67
C ASN A 36 -37.64 13.62 -24.06
N ASN A 37 -37.82 12.42 -23.55
CA ASN A 37 -37.77 11.13 -24.25
C ASN A 37 -36.40 10.42 -24.41
N ASN A 38 -36.42 9.31 -23.65
CA ASN A 38 -36.05 7.98 -24.13
C ASN A 38 -34.84 7.91 -25.09
N ASN A 39 -33.75 7.53 -24.55
CA ASN A 39 -32.89 6.70 -25.36
C ASN A 39 -32.24 5.60 -24.51
N TYR A 40 -32.72 4.40 -24.73
CA TYR A 40 -32.03 3.17 -24.40
C TYR A 40 -30.69 3.16 -25.13
N ASN A 41 -29.63 3.55 -24.47
CA ASN A 41 -28.29 3.22 -24.93
C ASN A 41 -27.75 2.10 -24.06
N ASN A 42 -28.03 0.91 -24.50
CA ASN A 42 -27.33 -0.30 -24.14
C ASN A 42 -25.91 -0.22 -24.70
N ASN A 43 -25.04 0.52 -24.02
CA ASN A 43 -23.61 0.46 -24.25
C ASN A 43 -23.03 -0.71 -23.48
N ASN A 44 -23.12 -1.89 -24.09
CA ASN A 44 -22.21 -3.01 -23.83
C ASN A 44 -20.78 -2.56 -24.15
N ASN A 45 -20.19 -1.71 -23.35
CA ASN A 45 -18.75 -1.57 -23.29
C ASN A 45 -18.20 -2.77 -22.52
N ASN A 46 -17.93 -3.84 -23.24
CA ASN A 46 -16.97 -4.86 -22.88
C ASN A 46 -15.56 -4.21 -22.82
N ASN A 47 -15.39 -3.25 -21.91
CA ASN A 47 -14.08 -2.87 -21.46
C ASN A 47 -13.60 -3.98 -20.52
N ASN A 48 -12.84 -4.92 -21.10
CA ASN A 48 -11.98 -5.83 -20.36
C ASN A 48 -10.83 -5.02 -19.73
N GLN A 49 -11.21 -3.97 -18.98
CA GLN A 49 -10.32 -3.19 -18.18
C GLN A 49 -10.05 -4.03 -16.94
N SER A 50 -8.87 -4.62 -16.88
CA SER A 50 -8.36 -5.29 -15.68
C SER A 50 -8.50 -4.32 -14.51
N SER A 51 -9.60 -4.46 -13.76
CA SER A 51 -9.91 -3.62 -12.61
C SER A 51 -8.83 -3.84 -11.55
N THR A 52 -7.91 -2.91 -11.44
CA THR A 52 -6.98 -2.87 -10.33
C THR A 52 -7.73 -2.45 -9.08
N THR A 53 -7.83 -3.34 -8.10
CA THR A 53 -8.51 -3.07 -6.83
C THR A 53 -7.47 -2.72 -5.78
N GLY A 54 -7.79 -1.74 -4.92
CA GLY A 54 -6.97 -1.41 -3.75
C GLY A 54 -7.37 -2.26 -2.54
N TYR A 55 -6.39 -2.84 -1.86
CA TYR A 55 -6.59 -3.65 -0.66
C TYR A 55 -5.79 -3.07 0.51
N ASN A 56 -6.43 -2.98 1.67
CA ASN A 56 -5.81 -2.55 2.92
C ASN A 56 -5.89 -3.68 3.95
N ILE A 57 -4.72 -4.12 4.44
CA ILE A 57 -4.58 -5.16 5.45
C ILE A 57 -3.91 -4.55 6.67
N SER A 58 -4.60 -4.56 7.80
CA SER A 58 -4.01 -4.20 9.08
C SER A 58 -3.11 -5.34 9.57
N VAL A 59 -1.92 -5.00 10.07
CA VAL A 59 -0.91 -5.94 10.57
C VAL A 59 -0.49 -5.53 11.96
N THR A 60 -0.72 -6.40 12.94
CA THR A 60 -0.23 -6.26 14.30
C THR A 60 0.57 -7.51 14.68
N SER A 61 1.24 -7.53 15.83
CA SER A 61 1.90 -8.73 16.35
C SER A 61 1.02 -9.44 17.37
N ALA A 62 1.05 -10.77 17.36
CA ALA A 62 0.47 -11.63 18.39
C ALA A 62 1.61 -12.43 19.05
N GLY A 63 2.24 -11.83 20.06
CA GLY A 63 3.45 -12.35 20.68
C GLY A 63 4.66 -12.27 19.75
N MET A 64 5.57 -13.24 19.85
CA MET A 64 6.80 -13.34 19.04
C MET A 64 6.70 -14.37 17.91
N SER A 65 5.56 -15.01 17.75
CA SER A 65 5.37 -16.12 16.79
C SER A 65 4.55 -15.72 15.58
N ASP A 66 3.63 -14.75 15.71
CA ASP A 66 2.63 -14.52 14.68
C ASP A 66 2.41 -13.04 14.39
N TYR A 67 2.16 -12.71 13.12
CA TYR A 67 1.44 -11.52 12.75
C TYR A 67 -0.07 -11.77 12.81
N LYS A 68 -0.81 -10.85 13.42
CA LYS A 68 -2.26 -10.85 13.33
C LYS A 68 -2.70 -9.90 12.22
N LEU A 69 -3.32 -10.45 11.20
CA LEU A 69 -3.84 -9.68 10.07
C LEU A 69 -5.36 -9.50 10.18
N SER A 70 -5.84 -8.36 9.67
CA SER A 70 -7.27 -8.13 9.48
C SER A 70 -7.51 -7.21 8.27
N GLY A 71 -8.57 -7.47 7.52
CA GLY A 71 -8.93 -6.69 6.34
C GLY A 71 -9.75 -7.51 5.35
N LYS A 72 -9.53 -7.23 4.06
CA LYS A 72 -10.13 -7.99 2.95
C LYS A 72 -9.10 -8.25 1.87
N ASP A 73 -9.18 -9.41 1.28
CA ASP A 73 -8.46 -9.80 0.08
C ASP A 73 -9.44 -10.22 -1.04
N ARG A 74 -8.98 -10.94 -2.04
CA ARG A 74 -9.86 -11.40 -3.14
C ARG A 74 -10.80 -12.53 -2.75
N ASP A 75 -10.50 -13.28 -1.71
CA ASP A 75 -11.35 -14.37 -1.21
C ASP A 75 -12.33 -13.89 -0.11
N GLY A 76 -12.24 -12.63 0.32
CA GLY A 76 -13.14 -12.04 1.30
C GLY A 76 -12.45 -11.50 2.55
N ASN A 77 -13.00 -11.80 3.73
CA ASN A 77 -12.46 -11.30 4.98
C ASN A 77 -11.18 -12.06 5.37
N VAL A 78 -10.13 -11.28 5.67
CA VAL A 78 -8.89 -11.75 6.26
C VAL A 78 -8.92 -11.52 7.77
N SER A 79 -8.66 -12.55 8.56
CA SER A 79 -8.58 -12.42 10.02
C SER A 79 -7.77 -13.58 10.61
N GLY A 80 -6.97 -13.30 11.63
CA GLY A 80 -6.27 -14.33 12.42
C GLY A 80 -4.76 -14.18 12.44
N ASN A 81 -4.10 -15.22 12.95
CA ASN A 81 -2.65 -15.32 13.07
C ASN A 81 -2.07 -15.92 11.80
N ASP A 82 -1.13 -15.22 11.21
CA ASP A 82 -0.44 -15.57 9.96
C ASP A 82 -1.34 -16.14 8.84
N PRO A 83 -2.54 -15.53 8.58
CA PRO A 83 -3.44 -16.06 7.56
C PRO A 83 -2.83 -15.91 6.17
N SER A 84 -3.12 -16.87 5.28
CA SER A 84 -2.85 -16.69 3.86
C SER A 84 -3.74 -15.61 3.26
N VAL A 85 -3.20 -14.84 2.31
CA VAL A 85 -3.93 -13.78 1.60
C VAL A 85 -3.78 -13.94 0.09
N LYS A 86 -4.80 -13.50 -0.67
CA LYS A 86 -4.83 -13.61 -2.12
C LYS A 86 -5.10 -12.26 -2.79
N PHE A 87 -4.29 -11.96 -3.81
CA PHE A 87 -4.47 -10.78 -4.65
C PHE A 87 -4.27 -11.15 -6.12
N LYS A 88 -4.34 -10.17 -7.00
CA LYS A 88 -4.16 -10.31 -8.44
C LYS A 88 -3.01 -9.43 -8.92
N VAL A 89 -2.39 -9.81 -10.02
CA VAL A 89 -1.44 -8.95 -10.73
C VAL A 89 -2.07 -7.58 -10.99
N GLY A 90 -1.36 -6.53 -10.60
CA GLY A 90 -1.80 -5.14 -10.75
C GLY A 90 -2.63 -4.59 -9.59
N ASP A 91 -3.06 -5.38 -8.61
CA ASP A 91 -3.73 -4.86 -7.41
C ASP A 91 -2.80 -3.95 -6.62
N GLN A 92 -3.34 -2.89 -6.03
CA GLN A 92 -2.61 -2.06 -5.07
C GLN A 92 -2.83 -2.61 -3.66
N VAL A 93 -1.80 -3.22 -3.08
CA VAL A 93 -1.88 -3.80 -1.73
C VAL A 93 -1.13 -2.90 -0.74
N THR A 94 -1.79 -2.58 0.36
CA THR A 94 -1.21 -1.82 1.48
C THR A 94 -1.33 -2.63 2.76
N PHE A 95 -0.20 -2.99 3.36
CA PHE A 95 -0.13 -3.54 4.71
C PHE A 95 0.13 -2.40 5.68
N MET A 96 -0.85 -2.10 6.51
CA MET A 96 -0.79 -1.07 7.56
C MET A 96 -0.19 -1.71 8.82
N VAL A 97 1.12 -1.59 8.97
CA VAL A 97 1.89 -2.26 10.02
C VAL A 97 1.88 -1.45 11.29
N ASN A 98 1.55 -2.10 12.41
CA ASN A 98 1.73 -1.65 13.78
C ASN A 98 2.17 -2.84 14.63
N ALA A 99 3.44 -3.24 14.48
CA ALA A 99 4.03 -4.46 15.04
C ALA A 99 5.41 -4.14 15.64
N SER A 100 5.42 -3.42 16.74
CA SER A 100 6.66 -2.97 17.42
C SER A 100 7.58 -4.16 17.70
N GLY A 101 8.86 -4.03 17.34
CA GLY A 101 9.88 -5.08 17.48
C GLY A 101 9.88 -6.14 16.36
N HIS A 102 8.89 -6.14 15.46
CA HIS A 102 8.70 -7.15 14.40
C HIS A 102 8.78 -6.51 13.01
N PRO A 103 9.98 -6.32 12.43
CA PRO A 103 10.13 -5.74 11.10
C PRO A 103 9.43 -6.58 10.03
N PHE A 104 8.50 -5.95 9.28
CA PHE A 104 7.64 -6.59 8.30
C PHE A 104 8.22 -6.48 6.88
N TYR A 105 8.43 -7.63 6.24
CA TYR A 105 8.99 -7.72 4.89
C TYR A 105 8.07 -8.52 3.98
N LEU A 106 8.00 -8.16 2.70
CA LEU A 106 7.47 -9.00 1.63
C LEU A 106 8.62 -9.68 0.90
N LYS A 107 8.57 -11.02 0.80
CA LYS A 107 9.69 -11.82 0.31
C LYS A 107 9.25 -12.88 -0.69
N THR A 108 10.23 -13.35 -1.48
CA THR A 108 10.06 -14.49 -2.38
C THR A 108 10.23 -15.84 -1.68
N LYS A 109 10.74 -15.85 -0.43
CA LYS A 109 10.90 -17.03 0.43
C LYS A 109 10.57 -16.70 1.89
N ALA A 110 10.05 -17.66 2.62
CA ALA A 110 9.87 -17.58 4.07
C ALA A 110 11.22 -17.76 4.80
N SER A 111 12.07 -16.74 4.75
CA SER A 111 13.44 -16.77 5.29
C SER A 111 13.67 -15.69 6.33
N LEU A 112 14.49 -15.96 7.34
CA LEU A 112 14.95 -14.96 8.32
C LEU A 112 15.84 -13.88 7.69
N GLY A 113 16.05 -12.81 8.44
CA GLY A 113 16.92 -11.71 8.02
C GLY A 113 16.27 -10.83 6.95
N THR A 114 17.09 -10.11 6.20
CA THR A 114 16.66 -9.10 5.22
C THR A 114 16.86 -9.53 3.75
N GLY A 115 17.21 -10.78 3.50
CA GLY A 115 17.34 -11.32 2.14
C GLY A 115 15.99 -11.61 1.48
N ASP A 116 16.04 -12.00 0.22
CA ASP A 116 14.89 -12.47 -0.58
C ASP A 116 13.73 -11.46 -0.69
N GLN A 117 13.99 -10.16 -0.51
CA GLN A 117 12.97 -9.11 -0.59
C GLN A 117 12.42 -8.98 -2.01
N ILE A 118 11.11 -8.74 -2.12
CA ILE A 118 10.47 -8.42 -3.39
C ILE A 118 10.86 -7.01 -3.81
N SER A 119 11.33 -6.86 -5.05
CA SER A 119 11.64 -5.56 -5.64
C SER A 119 10.36 -4.74 -5.85
N GLY A 120 10.45 -3.41 -5.73
CA GLY A 120 9.32 -2.49 -5.95
C GLY A 120 8.32 -2.42 -4.79
N VAL A 121 8.60 -3.06 -3.67
CA VAL A 121 7.83 -2.86 -2.42
C VAL A 121 8.39 -1.66 -1.67
N THR A 122 7.51 -0.77 -1.23
CA THR A 122 7.91 0.41 -0.45
C THR A 122 7.94 0.11 1.04
N ASN A 123 8.85 0.78 1.76
CA ASN A 123 8.94 0.78 3.22
C ASN A 123 9.10 -0.62 3.85
N GLN A 124 9.83 -1.50 3.17
CA GLN A 124 10.19 -2.84 3.68
C GLN A 124 10.88 -2.74 5.03
N GLY A 125 10.54 -3.63 5.95
CA GLY A 125 11.15 -3.72 7.28
C GLY A 125 10.62 -2.71 8.30
N THR A 126 9.56 -1.97 7.98
CA THR A 126 8.92 -1.09 8.97
C THR A 126 8.30 -1.91 10.11
N VAL A 127 8.27 -1.32 11.31
CA VAL A 127 7.53 -1.83 12.47
C VAL A 127 6.28 -0.99 12.76
N ASN A 128 6.19 0.19 12.10
CA ASN A 128 5.05 1.09 12.18
C ASN A 128 4.98 1.94 10.91
N GLY A 129 3.93 1.77 10.11
CA GLY A 129 3.73 2.48 8.85
C GLY A 129 3.18 1.55 7.76
N ASN A 130 3.07 2.08 6.55
CA ASN A 130 2.50 1.37 5.42
C ASN A 130 3.59 0.72 4.56
N VAL A 131 3.47 -0.60 4.34
CA VAL A 131 4.21 -1.32 3.31
C VAL A 131 3.30 -1.45 2.10
N THR A 132 3.69 -0.90 0.95
CA THR A 132 2.85 -0.93 -0.26
C THR A 132 3.50 -1.75 -1.36
N TRP A 133 2.67 -2.47 -2.10
CA TRP A 133 3.09 -3.34 -3.18
C TRP A 133 2.05 -3.38 -4.30
N LYS A 134 2.54 -3.38 -5.54
CA LYS A 134 1.75 -3.66 -6.73
C LYS A 134 2.39 -4.83 -7.47
N PRO A 135 1.91 -6.08 -7.27
CA PRO A 135 2.51 -7.24 -7.89
C PRO A 135 2.43 -7.17 -9.42
N SER A 136 3.53 -7.49 -10.08
CA SER A 136 3.65 -7.50 -11.55
C SER A 136 3.61 -8.90 -12.14
N SER A 137 3.64 -9.94 -11.32
CA SER A 137 3.60 -11.35 -11.76
C SER A 137 2.83 -12.21 -10.78
N ALA A 138 2.16 -13.24 -11.30
CA ALA A 138 1.54 -14.28 -10.49
C ALA A 138 2.59 -15.15 -9.82
N GLY A 139 2.25 -15.73 -8.67
CA GLY A 139 3.14 -16.60 -7.90
C GLY A 139 2.79 -16.67 -6.43
N THR A 140 3.65 -17.36 -5.67
CA THR A 140 3.58 -17.46 -4.23
C THR A 140 4.69 -16.63 -3.61
N PHE A 141 4.31 -15.77 -2.68
CA PHE A 141 5.17 -14.87 -1.94
C PHE A 141 4.85 -14.96 -0.44
N TYR A 142 5.60 -14.25 0.38
CA TYR A 142 5.46 -14.33 1.83
C TYR A 142 5.57 -12.96 2.47
N TYR A 143 4.77 -12.70 3.50
CA TYR A 143 5.08 -11.67 4.47
C TYR A 143 5.82 -12.31 5.65
N VAL A 144 6.88 -11.68 6.13
CA VAL A 144 7.85 -12.32 7.04
C VAL A 144 8.37 -11.32 8.07
N CYS A 145 8.49 -11.75 9.31
CA CYS A 145 9.30 -11.05 10.30
C CYS A 145 10.77 -11.42 10.12
N SER A 146 11.66 -10.43 9.99
CA SER A 146 13.10 -10.71 9.82
C SER A 146 13.79 -11.31 11.04
N LYS A 147 13.13 -11.27 12.22
CA LYS A 147 13.71 -11.67 13.50
C LYS A 147 13.19 -13.00 14.07
N HIS A 148 12.01 -13.46 13.61
CA HIS A 148 11.34 -14.63 14.22
C HIS A 148 10.98 -15.68 13.16
N THR A 149 11.44 -16.90 13.36
CA THR A 149 11.42 -17.98 12.36
C THR A 149 10.01 -18.40 11.92
N ASN A 150 9.04 -18.39 12.83
CA ASN A 150 7.69 -18.89 12.56
C ASN A 150 6.68 -17.77 12.22
N MET A 151 7.11 -16.51 12.28
CA MET A 151 6.25 -15.34 12.09
C MET A 151 6.20 -14.95 10.62
N PHE A 152 5.39 -15.66 9.85
CA PHE A 152 5.21 -15.44 8.41
C PHE A 152 3.90 -16.04 7.91
N GLY A 153 3.38 -15.52 6.81
CA GLY A 153 2.26 -16.11 6.10
C GLY A 153 2.42 -16.01 4.58
N THR A 154 1.53 -16.68 3.88
CA THR A 154 1.59 -16.83 2.41
C THR A 154 0.77 -15.76 1.72
N ILE A 155 1.32 -15.21 0.63
CA ILE A 155 0.64 -14.32 -0.31
C ILE A 155 0.56 -15.03 -1.67
N THR A 156 -0.65 -15.30 -2.15
CA THR A 156 -0.88 -15.86 -3.49
C THR A 156 -1.27 -14.73 -4.44
N ILE A 157 -0.54 -14.58 -5.53
CA ILE A 157 -0.87 -13.65 -6.61
C ILE A 157 -1.34 -14.46 -7.81
N VAL A 158 -2.57 -14.16 -8.27
CA VAL A 158 -3.17 -14.75 -9.48
C VAL A 158 -3.16 -13.76 -10.65
N ASN A 159 -3.38 -14.27 -11.88
CA ASN A 159 -3.52 -13.44 -13.09
C ASN A 159 -4.88 -12.76 -13.18
#